data_108a7c76ebdc1f0ebe8289583f2b82b0
#
_entry.id   108a7c76ebdc1f0ebe8289583f2b82b0
#
_cell.length_a   1.000
_cell.length_b   1.000
_cell.length_c   1.000
_cell.angle_alpha   90.00
_cell.angle_beta   90.00
_cell.angle_gamma   90.00
#
_symmetry.space_group_name_H-M   'P 1'
#
loop_
_entity.id
_entity.type
_entity.pdbx_description
1 polymer ?
#
loop_
_entity_poly.entity_id
_entity_poly.type
_entity_poly.pdbx_seq_one_letter_code
_entity_poly.pdbx_strand_id
1 'polypeptide(L)'
;MSVTAGVVGTYPGRGHDEMLAADGAVHAGWSDLAALLDQSSPAGLAAFTRRLLADEGVTYRPPGGEDEQPWALDPLPLPLDGPTWAGLEAGVAQRALLLDRLLADVYGPRLTLRTGLLPVEVVFGHPGYVHGWARATPRPRELFLAGTDLVRTPEGWRVLGDRVQAP
;
A
#
# COMPACT_ATOMS: atom_id res chain seq x y z
N MET A 1 5.49 4.74 -38.37
CA MET A 1 5.01 6.08 -38.00
C MET A 1 5.75 6.48 -36.74
N SER A 2 6.59 7.51 -36.87
CA SER A 2 7.47 7.96 -35.78
C SER A 2 6.60 8.49 -34.63
N VAL A 3 6.66 7.89 -33.47
CA VAL A 3 5.98 8.37 -32.26
C VAL A 3 6.71 9.65 -31.84
N THR A 4 5.96 10.69 -31.76
CA THR A 4 6.29 12.05 -31.34
C THR A 4 7.06 12.02 -30.03
N ALA A 5 8.11 12.84 -29.95
CA ALA A 5 8.90 13.05 -28.73
C ALA A 5 8.07 13.81 -27.67
N GLY A 6 7.06 13.16 -27.09
CA GLY A 6 6.35 13.61 -25.92
C GLY A 6 7.16 13.37 -24.64
N VAL A 7 6.62 13.75 -23.49
CA VAL A 7 7.24 13.54 -22.17
C VAL A 7 7.61 12.06 -21.95
N VAL A 8 6.77 11.15 -22.43
CA VAL A 8 7.00 9.70 -22.37
C VAL A 8 8.24 9.29 -23.19
N GLY A 9 8.48 9.92 -24.34
CA GLY A 9 9.65 9.66 -25.19
C GLY A 9 10.98 10.11 -24.57
N THR A 10 10.96 10.95 -23.54
CA THR A 10 12.15 11.42 -22.79
C THR A 10 12.27 10.78 -21.42
N TYR A 11 11.31 9.95 -21.02
CA TYR A 11 11.31 9.26 -19.74
C TYR A 11 12.38 8.17 -19.71
N PRO A 12 13.35 8.24 -18.81
CA PRO A 12 14.41 7.26 -18.72
C PRO A 12 13.96 6.05 -17.90
N GLY A 13 13.21 5.13 -18.49
CA GLY A 13 12.83 3.87 -17.81
C GLY A 13 14.06 3.22 -17.17
N ARG A 14 13.95 2.79 -15.90
CA ARG A 14 15.04 2.15 -15.17
C ARG A 14 14.56 0.84 -14.54
N GLY A 15 15.27 -0.24 -14.83
CA GLY A 15 14.98 -1.55 -14.24
C GLY A 15 13.61 -2.10 -14.65
N HIS A 16 12.81 -2.53 -13.68
CA HIS A 16 11.42 -2.92 -13.90
C HIS A 16 10.57 -1.64 -13.98
N ASP A 17 10.11 -1.32 -15.19
CA ASP A 17 9.28 -0.17 -15.44
C ASP A 17 7.84 -0.58 -15.64
N GLU A 18 6.92 0.11 -14.97
CA GLU A 18 5.49 -0.22 -15.02
C GLU A 18 4.79 0.38 -16.22
N MET A 19 5.30 1.50 -16.71
CA MET A 19 4.72 2.22 -17.84
C MET A 19 5.29 1.75 -19.17
N LEU A 20 6.61 1.46 -19.22
CA LEU A 20 7.31 1.10 -20.45
C LEU A 20 7.73 -0.35 -20.47
N ALA A 21 7.48 -1.02 -21.59
CA ALA A 21 8.07 -2.29 -21.92
C ALA A 21 9.55 -2.14 -22.29
N ALA A 22 10.29 -3.25 -22.32
CA ALA A 22 11.73 -3.24 -22.64
C ALA A 22 12.08 -2.67 -24.03
N ASP A 23 11.14 -2.69 -24.96
CA ASP A 23 11.26 -2.11 -26.30
C ASP A 23 10.84 -0.62 -26.34
N GLY A 24 10.49 -0.02 -25.21
CA GLY A 24 10.03 1.36 -25.08
C GLY A 24 8.56 1.57 -25.41
N ALA A 25 7.78 0.52 -25.69
CA ALA A 25 6.35 0.64 -25.90
C ALA A 25 5.62 0.89 -24.57
N VAL A 26 4.60 1.75 -24.60
CA VAL A 26 3.75 2.00 -23.44
C VAL A 26 2.84 0.79 -23.20
N HIS A 27 2.82 0.26 -21.97
CA HIS A 27 1.88 -0.79 -21.58
C HIS A 27 0.43 -0.31 -21.70
N ALA A 28 -0.47 -1.20 -22.16
CA ALA A 28 -1.87 -0.85 -22.47
C ALA A 28 -2.59 -0.15 -21.30
N GLY A 29 -2.36 -0.60 -20.06
CA GLY A 29 -2.95 0.03 -18.86
C GLY A 29 -2.48 1.45 -18.57
N TRP A 30 -1.42 1.92 -19.24
CA TRP A 30 -0.87 3.27 -19.08
C TRP A 30 -1.19 4.21 -20.25
N SER A 31 -1.84 3.71 -21.30
CA SER A 31 -2.03 4.47 -22.54
C SER A 31 -2.74 5.81 -22.34
N ASP A 32 -3.81 5.82 -21.55
CA ASP A 32 -4.58 7.05 -21.30
C ASP A 32 -3.79 8.05 -20.45
N LEU A 33 -3.08 7.55 -19.42
CA LEU A 33 -2.23 8.39 -18.58
C LEU A 33 -1.03 8.94 -19.36
N ALA A 34 -0.40 8.13 -20.21
CA ALA A 34 0.68 8.55 -21.09
C ALA A 34 0.22 9.66 -22.06
N ALA A 35 -0.98 9.53 -22.62
CA ALA A 35 -1.56 10.56 -23.49
C ALA A 35 -1.84 11.88 -22.74
N LEU A 36 -2.25 11.83 -21.47
CA LEU A 36 -2.38 13.00 -20.61
C LEU A 36 -1.03 13.64 -20.29
N LEU A 37 0.00 12.85 -20.04
CA LEU A 37 1.36 13.33 -19.77
C LEU A 37 1.97 14.05 -20.99
N ASP A 38 1.66 13.60 -22.19
CA ASP A 38 2.10 14.26 -23.42
C ASP A 38 1.45 15.64 -23.62
N GLN A 39 0.30 15.87 -23.01
CA GLN A 39 -0.42 17.15 -23.03
C GLN A 39 -0.08 18.05 -21.83
N SER A 40 0.55 17.51 -20.80
CA SER A 40 0.77 18.18 -19.52
C SER A 40 2.23 18.06 -19.10
N SER A 41 2.81 19.11 -18.53
CA SER A 41 4.13 19.03 -17.95
C SER A 41 4.08 18.29 -16.59
N PRO A 42 4.86 17.21 -16.36
CA PRO A 42 4.94 16.58 -15.04
C PRO A 42 5.32 17.54 -13.91
N ALA A 43 6.23 18.49 -14.22
CA ALA A 43 6.60 19.55 -13.28
C ALA A 43 5.42 20.50 -12.99
N GLY A 44 4.60 20.80 -13.99
CA GLY A 44 3.37 21.58 -13.83
C GLY A 44 2.34 20.87 -12.96
N LEU A 45 2.13 19.56 -13.18
CA LEU A 45 1.24 18.75 -12.35
C LEU A 45 1.73 18.67 -10.90
N ALA A 46 3.03 18.45 -10.69
CA ALA A 46 3.62 18.43 -9.34
C ALA A 46 3.49 19.79 -8.63
N ALA A 47 3.67 20.90 -9.35
CA ALA A 47 3.48 22.24 -8.79
C ALA A 47 2.02 22.53 -8.44
N PHE A 48 1.09 22.11 -9.30
CA PHE A 48 -0.35 22.24 -9.08
C PHE A 48 -0.78 21.44 -7.85
N THR A 49 -0.37 20.16 -7.77
CA THR A 49 -0.69 19.27 -6.64
C THR A 49 -0.17 19.85 -5.32
N ARG A 50 1.08 20.30 -5.27
CA ARG A 50 1.65 20.93 -4.06
C ARG A 50 0.86 22.17 -3.63
N ARG A 51 0.46 23.02 -4.60
CA ARG A 51 -0.35 24.21 -4.30
C ARG A 51 -1.70 23.81 -3.73
N LEU A 52 -2.41 22.88 -4.38
CA LEU A 52 -3.71 22.40 -3.93
C LEU A 52 -3.65 21.86 -2.49
N LEU A 53 -2.66 21.00 -2.18
CA LEU A 53 -2.48 20.46 -0.85
C LEU A 53 -2.15 21.53 0.19
N ALA A 54 -1.34 22.53 -0.18
CA ALA A 54 -1.02 23.66 0.71
C ALA A 54 -2.26 24.54 0.96
N ASP A 55 -3.05 24.84 -0.07
CA ASP A 55 -4.28 25.64 0.05
C ASP A 55 -5.34 24.93 0.92
N GLU A 56 -5.41 23.58 0.85
CA GLU A 56 -6.28 22.76 1.71
C GLU A 56 -5.67 22.48 3.10
N GLY A 57 -4.48 22.94 3.39
CA GLY A 57 -3.81 22.74 4.69
C GLY A 57 -3.45 21.30 4.98
N VAL A 58 -3.23 20.48 3.93
CA VAL A 58 -2.89 19.06 4.07
C VAL A 58 -1.42 18.92 4.45
N THR A 59 -1.16 18.64 5.73
CA THR A 59 0.16 18.45 6.30
C THR A 59 0.26 17.09 7.00
N TYR A 60 1.46 16.69 7.33
CA TYR A 60 1.72 15.53 8.18
C TYR A 60 2.89 15.83 9.12
N ARG A 61 2.93 15.13 10.25
CA ARG A 61 4.07 15.17 11.17
C ARG A 61 4.83 13.88 11.06
N PRO A 62 6.10 13.91 10.61
CA PRO A 62 6.93 12.70 10.56
C PRO A 62 7.10 12.09 11.94
N PRO A 63 7.20 10.77 12.08
CA PRO A 63 7.53 10.14 13.35
C PRO A 63 8.85 10.69 13.91
N GLY A 64 8.81 11.20 15.16
CA GLY A 64 9.97 11.85 15.82
C GLY A 64 10.27 13.27 15.35
N GLY A 65 9.49 13.84 14.43
CA GLY A 65 9.59 15.24 14.03
C GLY A 65 8.73 16.15 14.92
N GLU A 66 9.21 17.38 15.19
CA GLU A 66 8.46 18.39 15.93
C GLU A 66 7.57 19.23 15.01
N ASP A 67 8.00 19.47 13.78
CA ASP A 67 7.34 20.32 12.82
C ASP A 67 6.43 19.58 11.86
N GLU A 68 5.32 20.23 11.49
CA GLU A 68 4.46 19.79 10.39
C GLU A 68 5.15 20.03 9.06
N GLN A 69 5.03 19.04 8.18
CA GLN A 69 5.57 19.05 6.83
C GLN A 69 4.42 19.05 5.82
N PRO A 70 4.56 19.75 4.67
CA PRO A 70 3.60 19.61 3.59
C PRO A 70 3.53 18.13 3.13
N TRP A 71 2.32 17.65 2.89
CA TRP A 71 2.16 16.30 2.33
C TRP A 71 2.75 16.22 0.93
N ALA A 72 3.63 15.25 0.71
CA ALA A 72 4.22 14.98 -0.60
C ALA A 72 3.39 13.91 -1.31
N LEU A 73 2.55 14.33 -2.26
CA LEU A 73 1.77 13.45 -3.12
C LEU A 73 2.41 13.39 -4.51
N ASP A 74 2.65 12.18 -5.00
CA ASP A 74 3.01 11.97 -6.40
C ASP A 74 1.77 12.25 -7.26
N PRO A 75 1.84 13.17 -8.24
CA PRO A 75 0.71 13.48 -9.09
C PRO A 75 0.41 12.37 -10.12
N LEU A 76 1.27 11.37 -10.25
CA LEU A 76 1.11 10.27 -11.19
C LEU A 76 0.60 9.02 -10.47
N PRO A 77 -0.70 8.67 -10.60
CA PRO A 77 -1.24 7.47 -10.00
C PRO A 77 -0.72 6.21 -10.71
N LEU A 78 -0.52 5.15 -9.97
CA LEU A 78 -0.29 3.81 -10.52
C LEU A 78 -1.61 3.24 -11.04
N PRO A 79 -1.79 3.03 -12.36
CA PRO A 79 -2.99 2.41 -12.90
C PRO A 79 -3.06 0.92 -12.52
N LEU A 80 -4.20 0.49 -12.03
CA LEU A 80 -4.51 -0.91 -11.79
C LEU A 80 -5.72 -1.32 -12.63
N ASP A 81 -5.56 -2.37 -13.43
CA ASP A 81 -6.69 -2.93 -14.17
C ASP A 81 -7.61 -3.78 -13.26
N GLY A 82 -8.82 -4.04 -13.73
CA GLY A 82 -9.82 -4.79 -12.98
C GLY A 82 -9.35 -6.18 -12.53
N PRO A 83 -8.77 -7.01 -13.38
CA PRO A 83 -8.21 -8.31 -13.00
C PRO A 83 -7.12 -8.22 -11.93
N THR A 84 -6.17 -7.30 -12.06
CA THR A 84 -5.13 -7.05 -11.06
C THR A 84 -5.75 -6.64 -9.73
N TRP A 85 -6.69 -5.68 -9.75
CA TRP A 85 -7.39 -5.24 -8.55
C TRP A 85 -8.13 -6.37 -7.85
N ALA A 86 -8.89 -7.20 -8.60
CA ALA A 86 -9.63 -8.33 -8.04
C ALA A 86 -8.71 -9.34 -7.34
N GLY A 87 -7.52 -9.60 -7.93
CA GLY A 87 -6.52 -10.46 -7.31
C GLY A 87 -5.95 -9.87 -6.01
N LEU A 88 -5.63 -8.58 -6.01
CA LEU A 88 -5.14 -7.87 -4.83
C LEU A 88 -6.20 -7.82 -3.73
N GLU A 89 -7.44 -7.47 -4.07
CA GLU A 89 -8.57 -7.43 -3.14
C GLU A 89 -8.78 -8.77 -2.45
N ALA A 90 -8.83 -9.87 -3.21
CA ALA A 90 -8.98 -11.21 -2.66
C ALA A 90 -7.82 -11.57 -1.71
N GLY A 91 -6.58 -11.28 -2.10
CA GLY A 91 -5.39 -11.55 -1.28
C GLY A 91 -5.37 -10.74 0.02
N VAL A 92 -5.66 -9.44 -0.06
CA VAL A 92 -5.71 -8.54 1.12
C VAL A 92 -6.85 -8.94 2.05
N ALA A 93 -8.03 -9.27 1.51
CA ALA A 93 -9.17 -9.73 2.31
C ALA A 93 -8.86 -11.05 3.04
N GLN A 94 -8.23 -12.02 2.37
CA GLN A 94 -7.80 -13.27 2.99
C GLN A 94 -6.80 -13.01 4.13
N ARG A 95 -5.85 -12.11 3.91
CA ARG A 95 -4.82 -11.74 4.89
C ARG A 95 -5.43 -11.05 6.11
N ALA A 96 -6.30 -10.07 5.90
CA ALA A 96 -7.01 -9.39 6.98
C ALA A 96 -7.85 -10.36 7.82
N LEU A 97 -8.54 -11.31 7.17
CA LEU A 97 -9.32 -12.34 7.86
C LEU A 97 -8.41 -13.28 8.68
N LEU A 98 -7.24 -13.65 8.16
CA LEU A 98 -6.25 -14.44 8.91
C LEU A 98 -5.79 -13.71 10.16
N LEU A 99 -5.41 -12.43 10.04
CA LEU A 99 -4.96 -11.61 11.18
C LEU A 99 -6.07 -11.44 12.22
N ASP A 100 -7.31 -11.21 11.78
CA ASP A 100 -8.48 -11.13 12.66
C ASP A 100 -8.66 -12.43 13.48
N ARG A 101 -8.58 -13.58 12.83
CA ARG A 101 -8.67 -14.90 13.49
C ARG A 101 -7.50 -15.18 14.43
N LEU A 102 -6.29 -14.80 14.06
CA LEU A 102 -5.11 -14.92 14.91
C LEU A 102 -5.26 -14.08 16.17
N LEU A 103 -5.77 -12.85 16.04
CA LEU A 103 -6.02 -11.99 17.19
C LEU A 103 -7.09 -12.57 18.11
N ALA A 104 -8.18 -13.10 17.55
CA ALA A 104 -9.22 -13.81 18.29
C ALA A 104 -8.67 -15.04 19.05
N ASP A 105 -7.79 -15.80 18.38
CA ASP A 105 -7.17 -17.00 18.99
C ASP A 105 -6.20 -16.64 20.12
N VAL A 106 -5.34 -15.66 19.91
CA VAL A 106 -4.32 -15.22 20.88
C VAL A 106 -4.95 -14.73 22.19
N TYR A 107 -6.07 -14.01 22.12
CA TYR A 107 -6.81 -13.55 23.30
C TYR A 107 -7.93 -14.51 23.77
N GLY A 108 -8.14 -15.59 23.05
CA GLY A 108 -9.16 -16.60 23.30
C GLY A 108 -8.56 -17.98 23.62
N PRO A 109 -8.82 -19.00 22.78
CA PRO A 109 -8.44 -20.39 23.04
C PRO A 109 -6.93 -20.66 22.94
N ARG A 110 -6.16 -19.80 22.29
CA ARG A 110 -4.70 -19.88 22.12
C ARG A 110 -4.22 -21.15 21.43
N LEU A 111 -4.96 -21.64 20.46
CA LEU A 111 -4.64 -22.88 19.76
C LEU A 111 -3.33 -22.78 19.00
N THR A 112 -3.07 -21.63 18.34
CA THR A 112 -1.82 -21.39 17.62
C THR A 112 -0.58 -21.40 18.52
N LEU A 113 -0.71 -20.90 19.76
CA LEU A 113 0.36 -20.96 20.77
C LEU A 113 0.52 -22.36 21.33
N ARG A 114 -0.58 -23.03 21.67
CA ARG A 114 -0.57 -24.38 22.23
C ARG A 114 -0.02 -25.44 21.29
N THR A 115 -0.21 -25.26 20.00
CA THR A 115 0.31 -26.17 18.95
C THR A 115 1.72 -25.80 18.49
N GLY A 116 2.31 -24.72 19.01
CA GLY A 116 3.63 -24.25 18.62
C GLY A 116 3.68 -23.61 17.21
N LEU A 117 2.52 -23.31 16.61
CA LEU A 117 2.46 -22.62 15.33
C LEU A 117 2.97 -21.18 15.44
N LEU A 118 2.67 -20.52 16.57
CA LEU A 118 3.25 -19.24 16.96
C LEU A 118 4.10 -19.41 18.21
N PRO A 119 5.36 -18.93 18.21
CA PRO A 119 6.18 -18.91 19.40
C PRO A 119 5.56 -18.01 20.48
N VAL A 120 5.49 -18.50 21.70
CA VAL A 120 4.86 -17.77 22.82
C VAL A 120 5.60 -16.48 23.14
N GLU A 121 6.91 -16.47 22.95
CA GLU A 121 7.78 -15.32 23.17
C GLU A 121 7.47 -14.15 22.22
N VAL A 122 7.13 -14.46 20.97
CA VAL A 122 6.76 -13.45 19.96
C VAL A 122 5.47 -12.74 20.36
N VAL A 123 4.52 -13.48 20.93
CA VAL A 123 3.21 -12.92 21.30
C VAL A 123 3.29 -12.23 22.65
N PHE A 124 3.70 -12.96 23.71
CA PHE A 124 3.64 -12.43 25.08
C PHE A 124 4.79 -11.48 25.40
N GLY A 125 5.90 -11.55 24.68
CA GLY A 125 7.00 -10.59 24.77
C GLY A 125 6.77 -9.29 23.99
N HIS A 126 5.72 -9.23 23.16
CA HIS A 126 5.44 -8.03 22.40
C HIS A 126 4.86 -6.92 23.31
N PRO A 127 5.40 -5.68 23.27
CA PRO A 127 4.95 -4.58 24.14
C PRO A 127 3.48 -4.18 23.94
N GLY A 128 2.91 -4.46 22.79
CA GLY A 128 1.50 -4.23 22.50
C GLY A 128 0.55 -5.33 23.00
N TYR A 129 1.08 -6.44 23.59
CA TYR A 129 0.22 -7.48 24.13
C TYR A 129 -0.35 -7.08 25.49
N VAL A 130 -1.68 -7.06 25.60
CA VAL A 130 -2.38 -6.67 26.82
C VAL A 130 -2.75 -7.92 27.64
N HIS A 131 -1.91 -8.29 28.61
CA HIS A 131 -2.05 -9.53 29.40
C HIS A 131 -3.42 -9.73 30.08
N GLY A 132 -4.09 -8.63 30.49
CA GLY A 132 -5.40 -8.67 31.14
C GLY A 132 -6.59 -8.77 30.16
N TRP A 133 -6.37 -8.86 28.87
CA TRP A 133 -7.43 -8.81 27.85
C TRP A 133 -7.98 -10.18 27.43
N ALA A 134 -7.77 -11.22 28.22
CA ALA A 134 -8.33 -12.54 27.91
C ALA A 134 -9.88 -12.48 27.89
N ARG A 135 -10.51 -13.03 26.85
CA ARG A 135 -11.96 -13.04 26.71
C ARG A 135 -12.53 -14.45 26.67
N ALA A 136 -13.63 -14.62 27.39
CA ALA A 136 -14.42 -15.86 27.33
C ALA A 136 -15.32 -15.93 26.08
N THR A 137 -15.69 -14.79 25.50
CA THR A 137 -16.64 -14.72 24.37
C THR A 137 -15.98 -14.07 23.16
N PRO A 138 -15.85 -14.78 22.03
CA PRO A 138 -15.36 -14.20 20.77
C PRO A 138 -16.25 -13.05 20.29
N ARG A 139 -15.66 -12.04 19.67
CA ARG A 139 -16.38 -11.02 18.93
C ARG A 139 -16.56 -11.43 17.47
N PRO A 140 -17.55 -10.89 16.76
CA PRO A 140 -17.71 -11.13 15.32
C PRO A 140 -16.49 -10.67 14.51
N ARG A 141 -15.80 -9.62 14.99
CA ARG A 141 -14.58 -9.05 14.42
C ARG A 141 -13.68 -8.52 15.53
N GLU A 142 -12.39 -8.79 15.42
CA GLU A 142 -11.35 -8.25 16.29
C GLU A 142 -10.61 -7.08 15.64
N LEU A 143 -10.39 -7.15 14.32
CA LEU A 143 -9.83 -6.07 13.54
C LEU A 143 -10.92 -5.26 12.87
N PHE A 144 -10.96 -3.96 13.15
CA PHE A 144 -11.91 -3.04 12.54
C PHE A 144 -11.40 -2.50 11.19
N LEU A 145 -10.11 -2.18 11.13
CA LEU A 145 -9.44 -1.66 9.95
C LEU A 145 -8.06 -2.28 9.84
N ALA A 146 -7.66 -2.61 8.63
CA ALA A 146 -6.33 -3.15 8.32
C ALA A 146 -5.82 -2.52 7.03
N GLY A 147 -4.58 -2.05 7.03
CA GLY A 147 -3.85 -1.62 5.86
C GLY A 147 -2.77 -2.64 5.52
N THR A 148 -2.57 -2.92 4.24
CA THR A 148 -1.51 -3.79 3.75
C THR A 148 -0.65 -3.02 2.77
N ASP A 149 0.65 -2.90 3.07
CA ASP A 149 1.61 -2.29 2.17
C ASP A 149 2.05 -3.30 1.12
N LEU A 150 1.87 -2.93 -0.14
CA LEU A 150 2.16 -3.78 -1.28
C LEU A 150 3.25 -3.15 -2.14
N VAL A 151 4.07 -3.99 -2.76
CA VAL A 151 5.04 -3.61 -3.78
C VAL A 151 4.89 -4.51 -5.00
N ARG A 152 5.01 -3.94 -6.17
CA ARG A 152 5.09 -4.69 -7.41
C ARG A 152 6.55 -5.01 -7.72
N THR A 153 6.80 -6.27 -8.06
CA THR A 153 8.12 -6.78 -8.47
C THR A 153 7.99 -7.46 -9.84
N PRO A 154 9.10 -7.77 -10.53
CA PRO A 154 9.04 -8.55 -11.76
C PRO A 154 8.30 -9.89 -11.64
N GLU A 155 8.33 -10.49 -10.44
CA GLU A 155 7.66 -11.77 -10.15
C GLU A 155 6.19 -11.59 -9.69
N GLY A 156 5.68 -10.36 -9.64
CA GLY A 156 4.33 -10.03 -9.22
C GLY A 156 4.25 -9.24 -7.91
N TRP A 157 3.06 -9.14 -7.35
CA TRP A 157 2.80 -8.38 -6.14
C TRP A 157 3.33 -9.08 -4.88
N ARG A 158 3.95 -8.30 -3.99
CA ARG A 158 4.46 -8.76 -2.70
C ARG A 158 3.95 -7.88 -1.58
N VAL A 159 3.68 -8.50 -0.43
CA VAL A 159 3.35 -7.79 0.80
C VAL A 159 4.64 -7.36 1.49
N LEU A 160 4.74 -6.09 1.83
CA LEU A 160 5.83 -5.53 2.65
C LEU A 160 5.49 -5.59 4.13
N GLY A 161 4.23 -5.32 4.48
CA GLY A 161 3.80 -5.32 5.87
C GLY A 161 2.31 -5.08 6.01
N ASP A 162 1.82 -5.28 7.24
CA ASP A 162 0.45 -4.97 7.62
C ASP A 162 0.44 -3.92 8.73
N ARG A 163 -0.50 -3.00 8.63
CA ARG A 163 -0.81 -2.00 9.65
C ARG A 163 -2.21 -2.27 10.17
N VAL A 164 -2.30 -2.72 11.39
CA VAL A 164 -3.56 -3.10 12.05
C VAL A 164 -3.87 -2.23 13.27
N GLN A 165 -2.95 -1.32 13.60
CA GLN A 165 -3.11 -0.32 14.63
C GLN A 165 -2.97 1.06 13.98
N ALA A 166 -4.05 1.84 13.96
CA ALA A 166 -4.12 3.16 13.30
C ALA A 166 -3.55 3.13 11.86
N PRO A 167 -4.11 2.26 10.99
CA PRO A 167 -3.65 2.11 9.62
C PRO A 167 -3.93 3.37 8.78
#